data_5cd837038fae293e6a0744a9259ba467
#
_entry.id   5cd837038fae293e6a0744a9259ba467
#
_cell.length_a   1.000
_cell.length_b   1.000
_cell.length_c   1.000
_cell.angle_alpha   90.00
_cell.angle_beta   90.00
_cell.angle_gamma   90.00
#
_symmetry.space_group_name_H-M   'P 1'
#
loop_
_entity.id
_entity.type
_entity.pdbx_description
1 polymer ?
#
loop_
_entity_poly.entity_id
_entity_poly.type
_entity_poly.pdbx_seq_one_letter_code
_entity_poly.pdbx_strand_id
1 'polypeptide(L)'
;MKKFSRKIAAAAALAITVSSCMTGCFNNTGSGSGSGSSGGNSETVLRVGYTQEPSSFDPADFTIVAATLTGYDCYDTLLNFSHDGTTVEPALAESWEQVDDTTYTYKIRQGVKFSDGNEMTMDDVLYSLNRVTEDNYYMSYLFANVDSFEADNDTWTLTVHLKQPDSSWQYVPATSACTIVEKSVTEEQGDKYG
;
A
#
# COMPACT_ATOMS: atom_id res chain seq x y z
N MET A 1 -68.20 -11.48 21.39
CA MET A 1 -69.29 -10.92 20.55
C MET A 1 -68.73 -9.77 19.71
N LYS A 2 -69.07 -9.78 18.48
CA LYS A 2 -68.98 -8.89 17.34
C LYS A 2 -67.90 -9.22 16.33
N LYS A 3 -68.39 -9.87 15.31
CA LYS A 3 -67.86 -9.96 13.98
C LYS A 3 -67.56 -8.58 13.41
N PHE A 4 -66.38 -8.43 12.77
CA PHE A 4 -66.24 -7.36 11.82
C PHE A 4 -65.74 -7.87 10.47
N SER A 5 -66.51 -7.54 9.57
CA SER A 5 -66.70 -7.89 8.18
C SER A 5 -65.43 -7.65 7.34
N ARG A 6 -65.17 -8.67 6.49
CA ARG A 6 -64.40 -8.53 5.28
C ARG A 6 -65.06 -7.53 4.34
N LYS A 7 -64.33 -6.51 3.96
CA LYS A 7 -64.63 -5.80 2.72
C LYS A 7 -63.35 -5.76 1.89
N ILE A 8 -63.41 -6.51 0.87
CA ILE A 8 -62.61 -6.46 -0.34
C ILE A 8 -62.72 -5.05 -0.88
N ALA A 9 -61.61 -4.38 -1.08
CA ALA A 9 -61.54 -3.28 -2.01
C ALA A 9 -60.32 -3.55 -2.89
N ALA A 10 -60.66 -3.82 -4.10
CA ALA A 10 -59.70 -4.04 -5.21
C ALA A 10 -59.10 -2.73 -5.67
N ALA A 11 -57.92 -2.91 -6.28
CA ALA A 11 -57.37 -2.11 -7.37
C ALA A 11 -56.91 -0.68 -7.03
N ALA A 12 -55.62 -0.53 -7.09
CA ALA A 12 -54.98 0.40 -8.04
C ALA A 12 -53.51 0.09 -8.11
N ALA A 13 -53.14 -0.67 -9.08
CA ALA A 13 -51.76 -0.73 -9.53
C ALA A 13 -51.40 0.63 -10.14
N LEU A 14 -50.78 1.49 -9.35
CA LEU A 14 -50.14 2.70 -9.88
C LEU A 14 -48.69 2.39 -10.16
N ALA A 15 -48.40 1.99 -11.39
CA ALA A 15 -47.07 1.90 -11.93
C ALA A 15 -46.49 3.32 -11.98
N ILE A 16 -45.72 3.68 -10.97
CA ILE A 16 -44.86 4.87 -11.04
C ILE A 16 -43.58 4.44 -11.71
N THR A 17 -43.55 4.57 -13.03
CA THR A 17 -42.31 4.60 -13.82
C THR A 17 -41.63 5.92 -13.49
N VAL A 18 -40.74 5.91 -12.53
CA VAL A 18 -39.75 6.98 -12.37
C VAL A 18 -38.70 6.77 -13.44
N SER A 19 -38.92 7.35 -14.61
CA SER A 19 -37.93 7.56 -15.63
C SER A 19 -37.03 8.69 -15.16
N SER A 20 -35.99 8.37 -14.40
CA SER A 20 -34.90 9.30 -14.13
C SER A 20 -33.99 9.39 -15.33
N CYS A 21 -34.34 10.22 -16.29
CA CYS A 21 -33.41 10.74 -17.29
C CYS A 21 -32.43 11.67 -16.58
N MET A 22 -31.33 11.11 -16.10
CA MET A 22 -30.11 11.89 -15.87
C MET A 22 -29.21 11.74 -17.09
N THR A 23 -29.62 12.36 -18.18
CA THR A 23 -28.72 12.70 -19.28
C THR A 23 -27.94 13.92 -18.84
N GLY A 24 -26.82 13.73 -18.18
CA GLY A 24 -25.78 14.73 -18.04
C GLY A 24 -25.12 14.87 -19.41
N CYS A 25 -25.60 15.81 -20.21
CA CYS A 25 -24.91 16.22 -21.43
C CYS A 25 -23.63 16.96 -21.04
N PHE A 26 -22.51 16.27 -21.03
CA PHE A 26 -21.22 16.91 -21.18
C PHE A 26 -21.02 17.18 -22.65
N ASN A 27 -21.26 18.42 -23.03
CA ASN A 27 -20.99 18.91 -24.37
C ASN A 27 -19.47 19.11 -24.52
N ASN A 28 -18.78 18.11 -25.06
CA ASN A 28 -17.41 18.28 -25.50
C ASN A 28 -17.42 18.45 -27.04
N THR A 29 -17.36 19.68 -27.48
CA THR A 29 -17.17 20.06 -28.88
C THR A 29 -15.71 19.79 -29.28
N GLY A 30 -15.48 18.61 -29.82
CA GLY A 30 -14.20 18.25 -30.46
C GLY A 30 -14.46 17.28 -31.58
N SER A 31 -14.52 17.77 -32.83
CA SER A 31 -14.63 16.96 -34.03
C SER A 31 -13.49 15.96 -34.14
N GLY A 32 -13.82 14.67 -34.25
CA GLY A 32 -12.90 13.61 -34.59
C GLY A 32 -13.68 12.38 -35.01
N SER A 33 -14.02 12.25 -36.29
CA SER A 33 -14.54 11.01 -36.88
C SER A 33 -13.54 9.90 -36.73
N GLY A 34 -13.99 8.80 -36.13
CA GLY A 34 -13.25 7.55 -36.04
C GLY A 34 -14.18 6.41 -35.75
N SER A 35 -14.83 5.89 -36.80
CA SER A 35 -15.56 4.62 -36.77
C SER A 35 -14.54 3.48 -36.60
N GLY A 36 -14.70 2.67 -35.58
CA GLY A 36 -13.87 1.50 -35.34
C GLY A 36 -14.49 0.61 -34.28
N SER A 37 -15.47 -0.19 -34.69
CA SER A 37 -15.90 -1.35 -33.91
C SER A 37 -14.78 -2.37 -33.91
N SER A 38 -14.20 -2.62 -32.76
CA SER A 38 -13.36 -3.79 -32.54
C SER A 38 -13.58 -4.26 -31.10
N GLY A 39 -14.14 -5.47 -30.96
CA GLY A 39 -14.25 -6.14 -29.67
C GLY A 39 -12.85 -6.44 -29.12
N GLY A 40 -12.34 -5.54 -28.31
CA GLY A 40 -11.12 -5.68 -27.53
C GLY A 40 -11.49 -5.76 -26.08
N ASN A 41 -10.80 -6.63 -25.38
CA ASN A 41 -10.75 -6.69 -23.93
C ASN A 41 -10.59 -5.27 -23.40
N SER A 42 -11.64 -4.69 -22.80
CA SER A 42 -11.54 -3.34 -22.25
C SER A 42 -10.70 -3.41 -20.98
N GLU A 43 -9.46 -3.01 -21.08
CA GLU A 43 -8.66 -2.76 -19.88
C GLU A 43 -9.40 -1.78 -18.98
N THR A 44 -9.66 -2.20 -17.75
CA THR A 44 -10.22 -1.31 -16.74
C THR A 44 -9.12 -0.36 -16.29
N VAL A 45 -9.15 0.87 -16.75
CA VAL A 45 -8.15 1.88 -16.40
C VAL A 45 -8.71 2.77 -15.29
N LEU A 46 -8.08 2.74 -14.13
CA LEU A 46 -8.29 3.73 -13.07
C LEU A 46 -7.41 4.95 -13.34
N ARG A 47 -8.02 6.13 -13.37
CA ARG A 47 -7.30 7.41 -13.50
C ARG A 47 -7.41 8.17 -12.19
N VAL A 48 -6.28 8.35 -11.52
CA VAL A 48 -6.18 9.09 -10.27
C VAL A 48 -5.46 10.41 -10.53
N GLY A 49 -6.05 11.51 -10.06
CA GLY A 49 -5.44 12.84 -10.17
C GLY A 49 -4.84 13.28 -8.84
N TYR A 50 -3.62 13.76 -8.85
CA TYR A 50 -2.96 14.37 -7.70
C TYR A 50 -2.75 15.86 -7.92
N THR A 51 -2.63 16.62 -6.84
CA THR A 51 -2.41 18.07 -6.88
C THR A 51 -0.94 18.45 -7.08
N GLN A 52 -0.03 17.50 -6.88
CA GLN A 52 1.42 17.68 -7.00
C GLN A 52 2.03 16.45 -7.66
N GLU A 53 3.11 16.63 -8.42
CA GLU A 53 3.93 15.53 -8.92
C GLU A 53 4.75 14.94 -7.75
N PRO A 54 4.97 13.61 -7.74
CA PRO A 54 5.96 13.00 -6.86
C PRO A 54 7.35 13.61 -7.12
N SER A 55 8.06 13.96 -6.06
CA SER A 55 9.44 14.45 -6.15
C SER A 55 10.44 13.31 -6.44
N SER A 56 10.10 12.11 -6.03
CA SER A 56 10.89 10.89 -6.18
C SER A 56 9.96 9.69 -6.09
N PHE A 57 10.35 8.58 -6.71
CA PHE A 57 9.75 7.26 -6.51
C PHE A 57 10.60 6.39 -5.58
N ASP A 58 11.71 6.90 -5.07
CA ASP A 58 12.47 6.24 -4.02
C ASP A 58 11.68 6.24 -2.70
N PRO A 59 11.31 5.06 -2.16
CA PRO A 59 10.51 4.99 -0.94
C PRO A 59 11.20 5.57 0.30
N ALA A 60 12.54 5.61 0.33
CA ALA A 60 13.28 6.22 1.42
C ALA A 60 13.15 7.76 1.44
N ASP A 61 12.80 8.37 0.29
CA ASP A 61 12.70 9.82 0.12
C ASP A 61 11.26 10.30 -0.15
N PHE A 62 10.26 9.55 0.26
CA PHE A 62 8.87 9.97 0.13
C PHE A 62 8.54 11.14 1.04
N THR A 63 8.43 12.33 0.46
CA THR A 63 8.18 13.58 1.18
C THR A 63 6.77 14.13 1.06
N ILE A 64 6.02 13.66 0.06
CA ILE A 64 4.67 14.16 -0.22
C ILE A 64 3.66 13.00 -0.32
N VAL A 65 2.39 13.33 -0.06
CA VAL A 65 1.28 12.36 -0.08
C VAL A 65 1.18 11.62 -1.41
N ALA A 66 1.40 12.29 -2.54
CA ALA A 66 1.34 11.66 -3.86
C ALA A 66 2.40 10.56 -4.02
N ALA A 67 3.65 10.82 -3.58
CA ALA A 67 4.72 9.82 -3.60
C ALA A 67 4.41 8.65 -2.68
N THR A 68 3.92 8.92 -1.45
CA THR A 68 3.54 7.90 -0.49
C THR A 68 2.41 7.00 -1.02
N LEU A 69 1.34 7.59 -1.58
CA LEU A 69 0.22 6.81 -2.12
C LEU A 69 0.64 5.96 -3.33
N THR A 70 1.46 6.51 -4.24
CA THR A 70 2.01 5.74 -5.35
C THR A 70 2.94 4.63 -4.86
N GLY A 71 3.69 4.91 -3.79
CA GLY A 71 4.58 3.94 -3.15
C GLY A 71 3.84 2.70 -2.66
N TYR A 72 2.71 2.86 -2.00
CA TYR A 72 1.89 1.71 -1.54
C TYR A 72 1.32 0.86 -2.69
N ASP A 73 1.18 1.43 -3.89
CA ASP A 73 0.75 0.67 -5.08
C ASP A 73 1.93 -0.05 -5.79
N CYS A 74 3.16 0.38 -5.55
CA CYS A 74 4.35 -0.10 -6.28
C CYS A 74 5.30 -0.95 -5.42
N TYR A 75 5.24 -0.81 -4.11
CA TYR A 75 6.19 -1.42 -3.19
C TYR A 75 5.48 -2.12 -2.03
N ASP A 76 6.14 -3.13 -1.48
CA ASP A 76 5.71 -3.82 -0.28
C ASP A 76 6.56 -3.43 0.93
N THR A 77 5.91 -3.38 2.10
CA THR A 77 6.52 -3.11 3.40
C THR A 77 6.60 -4.39 4.24
N LEU A 78 7.30 -4.36 5.36
CA LEU A 78 7.37 -5.53 6.25
C LEU A 78 5.99 -5.94 6.78
N LEU A 79 5.18 -4.97 7.18
CA LEU A 79 3.79 -5.14 7.61
C LEU A 79 2.90 -4.16 6.86
N ASN A 80 1.60 -4.40 6.83
CA ASN A 80 0.61 -3.46 6.33
C ASN A 80 -0.26 -2.92 7.47
N PHE A 81 -0.85 -1.76 7.28
CA PHE A 81 -1.96 -1.34 8.12
C PHE A 81 -3.23 -2.10 7.75
N SER A 82 -4.02 -2.48 8.77
CA SER A 82 -5.36 -2.99 8.54
C SER A 82 -6.21 -1.96 7.78
N HIS A 83 -7.28 -2.41 7.13
CA HIS A 83 -8.15 -1.53 6.35
C HIS A 83 -8.72 -0.34 7.13
N ASP A 84 -8.94 -0.49 8.42
CA ASP A 84 -9.41 0.58 9.32
C ASP A 84 -8.27 1.41 9.94
N GLY A 85 -7.02 1.07 9.66
CA GLY A 85 -5.82 1.78 10.13
C GLY A 85 -5.54 1.62 11.63
N THR A 86 -6.18 0.69 12.31
CA THR A 86 -6.07 0.56 13.78
C THR A 86 -5.03 -0.46 14.22
N THR A 87 -4.72 -1.42 13.39
CA THR A 87 -3.77 -2.52 13.67
C THR A 87 -2.83 -2.72 12.51
N VAL A 88 -1.82 -3.56 12.69
CA VAL A 88 -0.93 -4.01 11.62
C VAL A 88 -1.20 -5.46 11.27
N GLU A 89 -0.98 -5.80 9.99
CA GLU A 89 -1.22 -7.12 9.41
C GLU A 89 0.03 -7.62 8.69
N PRO A 90 0.20 -8.95 8.51
CA PRO A 90 1.32 -9.50 7.76
C PRO A 90 1.39 -8.99 6.31
N ALA A 91 2.63 -8.70 5.84
CA ALA A 91 2.93 -8.41 4.45
C ALA A 91 4.17 -9.19 4.00
N LEU A 92 5.34 -8.56 3.82
CA LEU A 92 6.60 -9.29 3.59
C LEU A 92 7.03 -10.08 4.82
N ALA A 93 6.70 -9.63 6.04
CA ALA A 93 6.79 -10.45 7.23
C ALA A 93 5.51 -11.27 7.40
N GLU A 94 5.65 -12.59 7.47
CA GLU A 94 4.53 -13.53 7.70
C GLU A 94 4.00 -13.47 9.14
N SER A 95 4.89 -13.16 10.08
CA SER A 95 4.61 -12.99 11.50
C SER A 95 5.69 -12.15 12.17
N TRP A 96 5.36 -11.61 13.32
CA TRP A 96 6.30 -10.85 14.16
C TRP A 96 6.02 -11.12 15.62
N GLU A 97 7.02 -10.86 16.46
CA GLU A 97 6.93 -11.00 17.91
C GLU A 97 7.76 -9.89 18.58
N GLN A 98 7.23 -9.30 19.61
CA GLN A 98 7.99 -8.52 20.56
C GLN A 98 8.59 -9.47 21.61
N VAL A 99 9.91 -9.71 21.51
CA VAL A 99 10.62 -10.67 22.38
C VAL A 99 10.82 -10.09 23.77
N ASP A 100 11.12 -8.80 23.84
CA ASP A 100 11.25 -8.01 25.06
C ASP A 100 10.94 -6.52 24.78
N ASP A 101 11.14 -5.65 25.76
CA ASP A 101 10.78 -4.23 25.66
C ASP A 101 11.51 -3.48 24.55
N THR A 102 12.63 -4.01 24.03
CA THR A 102 13.49 -3.37 23.03
C THR A 102 13.80 -4.24 21.82
N THR A 103 13.34 -5.50 21.81
CA THR A 103 13.68 -6.47 20.75
C THR A 103 12.43 -6.99 20.05
N TYR A 104 12.42 -6.86 18.73
CA TYR A 104 11.37 -7.37 17.85
C TYR A 104 11.95 -8.32 16.81
N THR A 105 11.25 -9.41 16.55
CA THR A 105 11.59 -10.36 15.48
C THR A 105 10.50 -10.42 14.43
N TYR A 106 10.90 -10.56 13.18
CA TYR A 106 10.03 -10.65 12.02
C TYR A 106 10.41 -11.86 11.17
N LYS A 107 9.47 -12.75 10.93
CA LYS A 107 9.66 -13.88 10.03
C LYS A 107 9.39 -13.45 8.60
N ILE A 108 10.42 -13.38 7.78
CA ILE A 108 10.33 -12.87 6.41
C ILE A 108 9.89 -13.98 5.45
N ARG A 109 8.98 -13.64 4.54
CA ARG A 109 8.45 -14.53 3.51
C ARG A 109 9.53 -14.88 2.49
N GLN A 110 9.63 -16.18 2.18
CA GLN A 110 10.55 -16.67 1.16
C GLN A 110 9.91 -16.72 -0.23
N GLY A 111 10.72 -16.70 -1.29
CA GLY A 111 10.27 -16.83 -2.66
C GLY A 111 9.52 -15.63 -3.21
N VAL A 112 9.58 -14.47 -2.52
CA VAL A 112 9.08 -13.19 -3.03
C VAL A 112 10.00 -12.73 -4.16
N LYS A 113 9.41 -12.14 -5.22
CA LYS A 113 10.17 -11.65 -6.37
C LYS A 113 9.92 -10.17 -6.58
N PHE A 114 10.98 -9.48 -6.96
CA PHE A 114 10.89 -8.12 -7.48
C PHE A 114 10.25 -8.10 -8.89
N SER A 115 9.92 -6.92 -9.38
CA SER A 115 9.23 -6.74 -10.67
C SER A 115 10.06 -7.19 -11.88
N ASP A 116 11.35 -7.23 -11.77
CA ASP A 116 12.28 -7.76 -12.79
C ASP A 116 12.41 -9.28 -12.78
N GLY A 117 11.86 -9.96 -11.75
CA GLY A 117 11.84 -11.41 -11.57
C GLY A 117 12.93 -11.95 -10.66
N ASN A 118 13.85 -11.12 -10.16
CA ASN A 118 14.85 -11.50 -9.17
C ASN A 118 14.19 -11.85 -7.83
N GLU A 119 14.74 -12.81 -7.12
CA GLU A 119 14.22 -13.23 -5.81
C GLU A 119 14.76 -12.32 -4.71
N MET A 120 13.86 -11.85 -3.85
CA MET A 120 14.21 -11.07 -2.67
C MET A 120 15.07 -11.91 -1.71
N THR A 121 16.09 -11.31 -1.15
CA THR A 121 17.01 -11.91 -0.19
C THR A 121 16.95 -11.19 1.16
N MET A 122 17.49 -11.81 2.21
CA MET A 122 17.65 -11.13 3.50
C MET A 122 18.64 -9.98 3.44
N ASP A 123 19.58 -10.00 2.46
CA ASP A 123 20.50 -8.88 2.21
C ASP A 123 19.74 -7.65 1.67
N ASP A 124 18.71 -7.85 0.85
CA ASP A 124 17.84 -6.76 0.37
C ASP A 124 17.04 -6.16 1.53
N VAL A 125 16.54 -7.00 2.43
CA VAL A 125 15.83 -6.56 3.63
C VAL A 125 16.73 -5.72 4.53
N LEU A 126 17.93 -6.20 4.86
CA LEU A 126 18.88 -5.46 5.68
C LEU A 126 19.33 -4.15 5.01
N TYR A 127 19.63 -4.21 3.72
CA TYR A 127 20.04 -3.05 2.94
C TYR A 127 18.98 -1.97 2.98
N SER A 128 17.74 -2.33 2.69
CA SER A 128 16.62 -1.38 2.65
C SER A 128 16.43 -0.66 3.97
N LEU A 129 16.47 -1.38 5.09
CA LEU A 129 16.27 -0.80 6.42
C LEU A 129 17.47 0.04 6.85
N ASN A 130 18.71 -0.46 6.66
CA ASN A 130 19.92 0.30 7.01
C ASN A 130 20.02 1.59 6.20
N ARG A 131 19.67 1.55 4.91
CA ARG A 131 19.69 2.72 4.03
C ARG A 131 18.85 3.86 4.60
N VAL A 132 17.63 3.59 5.08
CA VAL A 132 16.72 4.62 5.63
C VAL A 132 17.24 5.20 6.96
N THR A 133 18.14 4.53 7.66
CA THR A 133 18.75 5.10 8.88
C THR A 133 19.71 6.27 8.61
N GLU A 134 20.13 6.47 7.36
CA GLU A 134 21.02 7.55 7.00
C GLU A 134 20.31 8.92 7.11
N ASP A 135 20.96 9.91 7.67
CA ASP A 135 20.38 11.24 7.96
C ASP A 135 19.90 12.01 6.73
N ASN A 136 20.33 11.62 5.52
CA ASN A 136 19.94 12.25 4.26
C ASN A 136 18.54 11.84 3.78
N TYR A 137 17.92 10.81 4.36
CA TYR A 137 16.58 10.38 3.99
C TYR A 137 15.50 10.97 4.88
N TYR A 138 14.39 11.38 4.26
CA TYR A 138 13.29 12.05 4.97
C TYR A 138 12.70 11.20 6.10
N MET A 139 12.62 9.89 5.92
CA MET A 139 12.02 8.98 6.91
C MET A 139 12.97 8.51 8.01
N SER A 140 14.25 8.94 8.00
CA SER A 140 15.28 8.50 8.97
C SER A 140 14.88 8.74 10.42
N TYR A 141 14.08 9.77 10.70
CA TYR A 141 13.60 10.08 12.05
C TYR A 141 12.81 8.94 12.71
N LEU A 142 12.14 8.08 11.92
CA LEU A 142 11.40 6.91 12.43
C LEU A 142 12.34 5.84 13.00
N PHE A 143 13.60 5.85 12.58
CA PHE A 143 14.63 4.90 13.00
C PHE A 143 15.57 5.48 14.06
N ALA A 144 15.32 6.67 14.56
CA ALA A 144 16.20 7.33 15.54
C ALA A 144 16.43 6.49 16.82
N ASN A 145 15.43 5.68 17.20
CA ASN A 145 15.49 4.78 18.35
C ASN A 145 16.02 3.38 18.01
N VAL A 146 16.31 3.08 16.74
CA VAL A 146 16.88 1.78 16.34
C VAL A 146 18.36 1.78 16.69
N ASP A 147 18.82 0.69 17.32
CA ASP A 147 20.22 0.41 17.60
C ASP A 147 20.85 -0.40 16.46
N SER A 148 20.21 -1.53 16.08
CA SER A 148 20.70 -2.39 15.01
C SER A 148 19.58 -3.21 14.37
N PHE A 149 19.88 -3.68 13.15
CA PHE A 149 19.15 -4.73 12.44
C PHE A 149 20.06 -5.94 12.27
N GLU A 150 19.55 -7.13 12.51
CA GLU A 150 20.23 -8.40 12.30
C GLU A 150 19.37 -9.31 11.44
N ALA A 151 19.98 -10.00 10.48
CA ALA A 151 19.29 -10.99 9.64
C ALA A 151 19.91 -12.37 9.80
N ASP A 152 19.05 -13.34 10.03
CA ASP A 152 19.40 -14.75 9.98
C ASP A 152 18.89 -15.34 8.65
N ASN A 153 19.82 -15.63 7.74
CA ASN A 153 19.54 -16.18 6.41
C ASN A 153 19.02 -17.61 6.46
N ASP A 154 19.40 -18.39 7.48
CA ASP A 154 18.99 -19.80 7.60
C ASP A 154 17.51 -19.87 8.04
N THR A 155 17.12 -19.02 8.95
CA THR A 155 15.75 -18.98 9.47
C THR A 155 14.88 -17.92 8.84
N TRP A 156 15.41 -17.07 7.95
CA TRP A 156 14.71 -15.92 7.38
C TRP A 156 14.05 -15.03 8.44
N THR A 157 14.83 -14.71 9.45
CA THR A 157 14.36 -13.90 10.57
C THR A 157 15.14 -12.59 10.62
N LEU A 158 14.42 -11.49 10.60
CA LEU A 158 14.94 -10.17 10.89
C LEU A 158 14.75 -9.88 12.37
N THR A 159 15.80 -9.47 13.06
CA THR A 159 15.75 -8.97 14.44
C THR A 159 16.04 -7.48 14.45
N VAL A 160 15.22 -6.72 15.17
CA VAL A 160 15.37 -5.29 15.35
C VAL A 160 15.62 -5.02 16.83
N HIS A 161 16.71 -4.31 17.12
CA HIS A 161 17.06 -3.85 18.45
C HIS A 161 16.82 -2.37 18.58
N LEU A 162 16.10 -1.95 19.60
CA LEU A 162 15.85 -0.56 19.94
C LEU A 162 16.77 -0.12 21.09
N LYS A 163 17.19 1.14 21.10
CA LYS A 163 18.00 1.76 22.16
C LYS A 163 17.24 1.86 23.48
N GLN A 164 15.93 2.01 23.42
CA GLN A 164 15.02 2.09 24.56
C GLN A 164 13.62 1.63 24.17
N PRO A 165 12.78 1.23 25.15
CA PRO A 165 11.40 0.81 24.90
C PRO A 165 10.61 1.86 24.12
N ASP A 166 9.93 1.43 23.07
CA ASP A 166 9.12 2.29 22.22
C ASP A 166 7.84 1.56 21.76
N SER A 167 6.72 1.94 22.34
CA SER A 167 5.42 1.35 21.98
C SER A 167 4.93 1.75 20.59
N SER A 168 5.49 2.79 19.98
CA SER A 168 5.14 3.21 18.62
C SER A 168 5.83 2.37 17.55
N TRP A 169 6.92 1.69 17.90
CA TRP A 169 7.68 0.87 16.96
C TRP A 169 6.82 -0.17 16.24
N GLN A 170 5.82 -0.74 16.91
CA GLN A 170 4.93 -1.75 16.32
C GLN A 170 4.27 -1.31 15.01
N TYR A 171 4.14 0.00 14.76
CA TYR A 171 3.53 0.57 13.55
C TYR A 171 4.54 0.96 12.48
N VAL A 172 5.79 1.20 12.85
CA VAL A 172 6.86 1.63 11.92
C VAL A 172 7.05 0.64 10.76
N PRO A 173 7.04 -0.70 10.98
CA PRO A 173 7.18 -1.68 9.91
C PRO A 173 6.07 -1.67 8.84
N ALA A 174 4.94 -1.01 9.10
CA ALA A 174 3.84 -0.84 8.14
C ALA A 174 3.90 0.51 7.41
N THR A 175 4.92 1.32 7.66
CA THR A 175 5.13 2.60 6.96
C THR A 175 6.02 2.43 5.75
N SER A 176 6.00 3.41 4.83
CA SER A 176 6.88 3.44 3.67
C SER A 176 8.38 3.44 4.01
N ALA A 177 8.74 3.78 5.24
CA ALA A 177 10.11 3.68 5.74
C ALA A 177 10.65 2.23 5.78
N CYS A 178 9.76 1.24 5.89
CA CYS A 178 10.13 -0.18 5.89
C CYS A 178 9.80 -0.87 4.55
N THR A 179 9.82 -0.12 3.47
CA THR A 179 9.72 -0.64 2.11
C THR A 179 11.00 -1.39 1.74
N ILE A 180 10.83 -2.56 1.14
CA ILE A 180 11.98 -3.36 0.69
C ILE A 180 12.24 -3.13 -0.80
N VAL A 181 13.47 -2.78 -1.10
CA VAL A 181 13.97 -2.52 -2.46
C VAL A 181 15.09 -3.49 -2.80
N GLU A 182 15.28 -3.73 -4.09
CA GLU A 182 16.38 -4.57 -4.58
C GLU A 182 17.70 -3.82 -4.44
N LYS A 183 18.61 -4.36 -3.63
CA LYS A 183 19.92 -3.78 -3.35
C LYS A 183 20.72 -3.53 -4.62
N SER A 184 20.82 -4.53 -5.49
CA SER A 184 21.65 -4.47 -6.71
C SER A 184 21.18 -3.36 -7.64
N VAL A 185 19.88 -3.20 -7.83
CA VAL A 185 19.29 -2.17 -8.69
C VAL A 185 19.48 -0.78 -8.08
N THR A 186 19.27 -0.67 -6.76
CA THR A 186 19.40 0.60 -6.04
C THR A 186 20.86 1.09 -6.04
N GLU A 187 21.82 0.19 -5.82
CA GLU A 187 23.25 0.52 -5.87
C GLU A 187 23.73 0.88 -7.29
N GLU A 188 23.21 0.19 -8.33
CA GLU A 188 23.55 0.48 -9.72
C GLU A 188 23.02 1.87 -10.16
N GLN A 189 21.83 2.22 -9.75
CA GLN A 189 21.20 3.48 -10.13
C GLN A 189 21.68 4.67 -9.29
N GLY A 190 22.08 4.42 -8.02
CA GLY A 190 22.52 5.45 -7.10
C GLY A 190 21.53 6.60 -6.99
N ASP A 191 21.98 7.85 -7.17
CA ASP A 191 21.15 9.07 -7.10
C ASP A 191 20.03 9.15 -8.15
N LYS A 192 19.94 8.17 -9.05
CA LYS A 192 18.89 8.11 -10.09
C LYS A 192 17.81 7.10 -9.75
N TYR A 193 17.92 6.41 -8.62
CA TYR A 193 16.92 5.49 -8.18
C TYR A 193 15.69 6.27 -7.68
N GLY A 194 14.48 5.98 -8.26
CA GLY A 194 13.27 6.70 -8.00
C GLY A 194 13.13 7.93 -8.90
#